data_074f65f653f562f445c55aeb525b1f1b
#
_entry.id   074f65f653f562f445c55aeb525b1f1b
#
_cell.length_a   1.000
_cell.length_b   1.000
_cell.length_c   1.000
_cell.angle_alpha   90.00
_cell.angle_beta   90.00
_cell.angle_gamma   90.00
#
_symmetry.space_group_name_H-M   'P 1'
#
loop_
_entity.id
_entity.type
_entity.pdbx_description
1 polymer ?
#
loop_
_entity_poly.entity_id
_entity_poly.type
_entity_poly.pdbx_seq_one_letter_code
_entity_poly.pdbx_strand_id
1 'polypeptide(L)'
;MTLVDNSTAKRLGILCFYDKNGRAAKFLDGFLEDLMRNLTDLVVIVNGKIDDEARKMFGKYTDIIMVRENTGLDVAAYKQALLTIGWEKLETYDEVLCLNDTIMGPVYPFKEMFETMSRKDVDFWGITAYAGETVNDEKIPTHLQAYWHAYRRSLVSSQAFHEYWENMPLWKDYAEVTRKHEMTFTKHFAQLGFKWASYIDWRKYKGYSSYPLLYMPMQMLRDDRCPVFKRRSFFVDYSAYFDQTAGQPALDLYDFLKDETDYDVDLIWDAILPNYNIDDIRKALHLDYVLPTVTRNPRTGADVRSAFIYHIYFLDLLGDTCRYISALPEETDLYITTTEDKIDAIRDYMASHGVNHPVTFISVVNRGRDVSALLVAACDVVLSGKYDVIGFAHDKKSSQNQENGHHGTESQGFAYKLMENTLASRDYVENILTLFSNEPRLGQVAPPPPFHALYFAHTLRSEEHTSE
;
A
#
# COMPACT_ATOMS: atom_id res chain seq x y z
N MET A 1 -39.34 -18.95 1.00
CA MET A 1 -38.22 -18.95 0.03
C MET A 1 -37.78 -17.51 -0.16
N THR A 2 -36.55 -17.21 0.21
CA THR A 2 -35.95 -15.86 0.13
C THR A 2 -35.14 -15.66 -1.15
N LEU A 3 -35.58 -16.29 -2.27
CA LEU A 3 -34.95 -16.10 -3.56
C LEU A 3 -35.21 -14.68 -4.09
N VAL A 4 -34.22 -14.10 -4.72
CA VAL A 4 -34.29 -12.76 -5.32
C VAL A 4 -34.21 -12.90 -6.84
N ASP A 5 -35.16 -12.34 -7.56
CA ASP A 5 -35.05 -12.27 -9.02
C ASP A 5 -34.01 -11.21 -9.40
N ASN A 6 -32.84 -11.63 -9.83
CA ASN A 6 -31.74 -10.73 -10.13
C ASN A 6 -32.06 -9.70 -11.22
N SER A 7 -33.00 -10.01 -12.13
CA SER A 7 -33.35 -9.11 -13.23
C SER A 7 -34.21 -7.92 -12.83
N THR A 8 -34.95 -8.04 -11.70
CA THR A 8 -35.89 -7.03 -11.21
C THR A 8 -35.58 -6.54 -9.80
N ALA A 9 -34.56 -7.11 -9.16
CA ALA A 9 -34.21 -6.85 -7.78
C ALA A 9 -33.90 -5.36 -7.51
N LYS A 10 -34.59 -4.81 -6.54
CA LYS A 10 -34.31 -3.46 -6.01
C LYS A 10 -33.26 -3.57 -4.91
N ARG A 11 -32.07 -3.01 -5.16
CA ARG A 11 -30.97 -3.05 -4.21
C ARG A 11 -30.51 -1.65 -3.82
N LEU A 12 -30.31 -1.46 -2.53
CA LEU A 12 -29.68 -0.27 -1.98
C LEU A 12 -28.25 -0.59 -1.55
N GLY A 13 -27.27 0.17 -2.03
CA GLY A 13 -25.91 0.15 -1.52
C GLY A 13 -25.69 1.25 -0.48
N ILE A 14 -25.05 0.91 0.64
CA ILE A 14 -24.56 1.85 1.65
C ILE A 14 -23.05 1.69 1.72
N LEU A 15 -22.31 2.60 1.08
CA LEU A 15 -20.86 2.61 1.07
C LEU A 15 -20.33 3.48 2.21
N CYS A 16 -19.61 2.88 3.15
CA CYS A 16 -18.81 3.63 4.11
C CYS A 16 -17.44 3.95 3.50
N PHE A 17 -17.15 5.24 3.42
CA PHE A 17 -15.88 5.77 2.92
C PHE A 17 -15.09 6.44 4.04
N TYR A 18 -13.80 6.16 4.10
CA TYR A 18 -12.85 6.83 4.98
C TYR A 18 -11.49 7.04 4.32
N ASP A 19 -11.05 8.28 4.31
CA ASP A 19 -9.67 8.66 4.01
C ASP A 19 -9.24 9.80 4.95
N LYS A 20 -7.99 9.77 5.45
CA LYS A 20 -7.48 10.78 6.39
C LYS A 20 -7.52 12.20 5.84
N ASN A 21 -7.35 12.36 4.53
CA ASN A 21 -7.36 13.62 3.80
C ASN A 21 -8.69 13.87 3.07
N GLY A 22 -9.58 12.88 3.01
CA GLY A 22 -10.85 12.93 2.29
C GLY A 22 -10.73 12.66 0.80
N ARG A 23 -9.59 12.10 0.33
CA ARG A 23 -9.34 11.82 -1.08
C ARG A 23 -9.89 10.44 -1.47
N ALA A 24 -10.73 10.37 -2.48
CA ALA A 24 -11.14 9.12 -3.09
C ALA A 24 -10.06 8.62 -4.06
N ALA A 25 -9.55 7.42 -3.83
CA ALA A 25 -8.62 6.78 -4.75
C ALA A 25 -9.33 6.40 -6.07
N LYS A 26 -8.61 6.42 -7.18
CA LYS A 26 -9.18 6.25 -8.53
C LYS A 26 -9.91 4.93 -8.75
N PHE A 27 -9.48 3.86 -8.06
CA PHE A 27 -10.14 2.56 -8.20
C PHE A 27 -11.64 2.60 -7.84
N LEU A 28 -12.05 3.52 -6.95
CA LEU A 28 -13.45 3.64 -6.53
C LEU A 28 -14.39 4.05 -7.67
N ASP A 29 -13.92 4.76 -8.68
CA ASP A 29 -14.73 5.14 -9.82
C ASP A 29 -15.18 3.90 -10.61
N GLY A 30 -14.23 3.06 -11.05
CA GLY A 30 -14.54 1.80 -11.75
C GLY A 30 -15.27 0.77 -10.88
N PHE A 31 -14.94 0.72 -9.57
CA PHE A 31 -15.64 -0.11 -8.60
C PHE A 31 -17.13 0.24 -8.52
N LEU A 32 -17.44 1.52 -8.38
CA LEU A 32 -18.82 2.01 -8.31
C LEU A 32 -19.55 1.90 -9.64
N GLU A 33 -18.87 2.14 -10.76
CA GLU A 33 -19.48 1.97 -12.09
C GLU A 33 -20.02 0.56 -12.31
N ASP A 34 -19.25 -0.47 -11.97
CA ASP A 34 -19.72 -1.85 -12.10
C ASP A 34 -20.75 -2.22 -11.02
N LEU A 35 -20.55 -1.74 -9.78
CA LEU A 35 -21.50 -1.99 -8.70
C LEU A 35 -22.88 -1.43 -9.01
N MET A 36 -22.98 -0.21 -9.53
CA MET A 36 -24.22 0.47 -9.88
C MET A 36 -25.04 -0.24 -10.96
N ARG A 37 -24.43 -1.10 -11.79
CA ARG A 37 -25.16 -1.96 -12.73
C ARG A 37 -26.04 -3.00 -12.02
N ASN A 38 -25.83 -3.21 -10.72
CA ASN A 38 -26.54 -4.17 -9.89
C ASN A 38 -27.36 -3.52 -8.78
N LEU A 39 -27.26 -2.19 -8.60
CA LEU A 39 -27.97 -1.42 -7.60
C LEU A 39 -29.09 -0.57 -8.22
N THR A 40 -30.11 -0.28 -7.42
CA THR A 40 -31.14 0.72 -7.71
C THR A 40 -30.73 2.09 -7.17
N ASP A 41 -30.25 2.11 -5.93
CA ASP A 41 -29.86 3.31 -5.22
C ASP A 41 -28.53 3.11 -4.49
N LEU A 42 -27.78 4.20 -4.29
CA LEU A 42 -26.55 4.24 -3.52
C LEU A 42 -26.62 5.37 -2.49
N VAL A 43 -26.15 5.11 -1.30
CA VAL A 43 -25.83 6.10 -0.28
C VAL A 43 -24.35 6.00 0.06
N VAL A 44 -23.64 7.12 0.02
CA VAL A 44 -22.26 7.21 0.50
C VAL A 44 -22.25 7.86 1.87
N ILE A 45 -21.71 7.17 2.85
CA ILE A 45 -21.50 7.73 4.18
C ILE A 45 -20.01 7.89 4.45
N VAL A 46 -19.59 9.11 4.69
CA VAL A 46 -18.19 9.52 4.83
C VAL A 46 -17.86 9.64 6.30
N ASN A 47 -16.90 8.86 6.78
CA ASN A 47 -16.32 9.01 8.10
C ASN A 47 -15.18 10.05 8.05
N GLY A 48 -15.41 11.25 8.59
CA GLY A 48 -14.42 12.32 8.66
C GLY A 48 -14.51 13.31 7.51
N LYS A 49 -13.52 13.37 6.64
CA LYS A 49 -13.39 14.38 5.58
C LYS A 49 -13.76 13.84 4.20
N ILE A 50 -14.12 14.74 3.33
CA ILE A 50 -14.26 14.50 1.88
C ILE A 50 -13.81 15.77 1.15
N ASP A 51 -12.92 15.65 0.18
CA ASP A 51 -12.52 16.75 -0.68
C ASP A 51 -13.52 16.96 -1.85
N ASP A 52 -13.33 18.05 -2.60
CA ASP A 52 -14.24 18.39 -3.68
C ASP A 52 -14.16 17.40 -4.86
N GLU A 53 -13.00 16.82 -5.11
CA GLU A 53 -12.80 15.83 -6.17
C GLU A 53 -13.50 14.52 -5.83
N ALA A 54 -13.34 14.03 -4.59
CA ALA A 54 -14.05 12.86 -4.11
C ALA A 54 -15.57 13.08 -4.09
N ARG A 55 -16.02 14.26 -3.65
CA ARG A 55 -17.45 14.61 -3.68
C ARG A 55 -18.00 14.62 -5.11
N LYS A 56 -17.25 15.16 -6.06
CA LYS A 56 -17.63 15.16 -7.48
C LYS A 56 -17.64 13.74 -8.05
N MET A 57 -16.68 12.90 -7.68
CA MET A 57 -16.62 11.51 -8.13
C MET A 57 -17.82 10.71 -7.62
N PHE A 58 -18.12 10.75 -6.30
CA PHE A 58 -19.30 10.09 -5.75
C PHE A 58 -20.60 10.65 -6.32
N GLY A 59 -20.65 11.96 -6.61
CA GLY A 59 -21.80 12.63 -7.22
C GLY A 59 -22.18 12.14 -8.62
N LYS A 60 -21.33 11.36 -9.30
CA LYS A 60 -21.69 10.65 -10.54
C LYS A 60 -22.70 9.52 -10.29
N TYR A 61 -22.71 8.97 -9.08
CA TYR A 61 -23.44 7.74 -8.72
C TYR A 61 -24.57 7.97 -7.74
N THR A 62 -24.54 9.04 -6.96
CA THR A 62 -25.57 9.35 -5.97
C THR A 62 -25.59 10.82 -5.57
N ASP A 63 -26.79 11.34 -5.28
CA ASP A 63 -26.98 12.64 -4.65
C ASP A 63 -26.92 12.57 -3.11
N ILE A 64 -26.86 11.38 -2.54
CA ILE A 64 -26.92 11.15 -1.08
C ILE A 64 -25.52 10.87 -0.55
N ILE A 65 -24.82 11.93 -0.13
CA ILE A 65 -23.51 11.87 0.49
C ILE A 65 -23.64 12.45 1.92
N MET A 66 -23.61 11.54 2.90
CA MET A 66 -23.70 11.88 4.33
C MET A 66 -22.29 11.99 4.91
N VAL A 67 -21.94 13.10 5.53
CA VAL A 67 -20.65 13.28 6.20
C VAL A 67 -20.85 13.24 7.71
N ARG A 68 -20.03 12.47 8.42
CA ARG A 68 -20.07 12.33 9.87
C ARG A 68 -18.67 12.33 10.48
N GLU A 69 -18.60 12.55 11.78
CA GLU A 69 -17.38 12.35 12.54
C GLU A 69 -16.96 10.87 12.52
N ASN A 70 -15.65 10.59 12.40
CA ASN A 70 -15.14 9.21 12.39
C ASN A 70 -15.10 8.62 13.81
N THR A 71 -16.26 8.34 14.37
CA THR A 71 -16.45 7.68 15.67
C THR A 71 -17.17 6.35 15.47
N GLY A 72 -16.71 5.25 16.09
CA GLY A 72 -17.31 3.93 15.98
C GLY A 72 -17.14 3.26 14.61
N LEU A 73 -16.22 3.74 13.80
CA LEU A 73 -15.80 3.17 12.50
C LEU A 73 -16.95 2.99 11.48
N ASP A 74 -16.80 2.03 10.58
CA ASP A 74 -17.77 1.71 9.52
C ASP A 74 -19.13 1.23 10.05
N VAL A 75 -19.12 0.46 11.12
CA VAL A 75 -20.34 -0.07 11.74
C VAL A 75 -21.25 1.03 12.27
N ALA A 76 -20.67 2.07 12.88
CA ALA A 76 -21.44 3.23 13.32
C ALA A 76 -21.95 4.07 12.13
N ALA A 77 -21.19 4.09 11.02
CA ALA A 77 -21.65 4.69 9.78
C ALA A 77 -22.86 3.94 9.20
N TYR A 78 -22.80 2.60 9.15
CA TYR A 78 -23.95 1.80 8.72
C TYR A 78 -25.16 2.01 9.60
N LYS A 79 -24.99 2.00 10.94
CA LYS A 79 -26.07 2.32 11.88
C LYS A 79 -26.71 3.65 11.55
N GLN A 80 -25.92 4.69 11.41
CA GLN A 80 -26.43 6.03 11.11
C GLN A 80 -27.18 6.08 9.78
N ALA A 81 -26.64 5.47 8.73
CA ALA A 81 -27.29 5.42 7.42
C ALA A 81 -28.63 4.68 7.48
N LEU A 82 -28.66 3.49 8.09
CA LEU A 82 -29.88 2.68 8.21
C LEU A 82 -30.98 3.43 8.97
N LEU A 83 -30.63 4.05 10.11
CA LEU A 83 -31.59 4.83 10.91
C LEU A 83 -32.06 6.10 10.21
N THR A 84 -31.19 6.76 9.44
CA THR A 84 -31.53 7.99 8.69
C THR A 84 -32.46 7.67 7.52
N ILE A 85 -32.22 6.59 6.81
CA ILE A 85 -33.08 6.13 5.70
C ILE A 85 -34.43 5.68 6.24
N GLY A 86 -34.46 5.03 7.40
CA GLY A 86 -35.64 4.53 8.10
C GLY A 86 -36.14 3.17 7.58
N TRP A 87 -36.69 2.38 8.50
CA TRP A 87 -37.07 0.99 8.23
C TRP A 87 -38.11 0.87 7.12
N GLU A 88 -39.15 1.70 7.11
CA GLU A 88 -40.21 1.69 6.08
C GLU A 88 -39.62 1.81 4.65
N LYS A 89 -38.61 2.65 4.45
CA LYS A 89 -37.95 2.79 3.15
C LYS A 89 -37.05 1.60 2.86
N LEU A 90 -36.28 1.13 3.84
CA LEU A 90 -35.37 -0.03 3.68
C LEU A 90 -36.12 -1.31 3.32
N GLU A 91 -37.31 -1.54 3.88
CA GLU A 91 -38.15 -2.69 3.56
C GLU A 91 -38.69 -2.72 2.11
N THR A 92 -38.61 -1.60 1.39
CA THR A 92 -39.00 -1.56 -0.02
C THR A 92 -37.95 -2.18 -0.96
N TYR A 93 -36.72 -2.40 -0.47
CA TYR A 93 -35.67 -3.06 -1.24
C TYR A 93 -35.69 -4.56 -1.04
N ASP A 94 -35.27 -5.29 -2.05
CA ASP A 94 -35.10 -6.75 -1.97
C ASP A 94 -33.81 -7.12 -1.23
N GLU A 95 -32.76 -6.29 -1.38
CA GLU A 95 -31.51 -6.41 -0.66
C GLU A 95 -30.97 -5.01 -0.27
N VAL A 96 -30.42 -4.90 0.93
CA VAL A 96 -29.68 -3.74 1.43
C VAL A 96 -28.23 -4.17 1.67
N LEU A 97 -27.29 -3.49 1.03
CA LEU A 97 -25.87 -3.79 1.11
C LEU A 97 -25.17 -2.77 2.00
N CYS A 98 -24.35 -3.25 2.94
CA CYS A 98 -23.39 -2.44 3.70
C CYS A 98 -21.98 -2.87 3.28
N LEU A 99 -21.20 -1.94 2.75
CA LEU A 99 -19.83 -2.19 2.28
C LEU A 99 -18.91 -1.02 2.60
N ASN A 100 -17.60 -1.29 2.65
CA ASN A 100 -16.60 -0.26 2.90
C ASN A 100 -15.48 -0.27 1.84
N ASP A 101 -14.66 0.77 1.83
CA ASP A 101 -13.59 1.00 0.87
C ASP A 101 -12.28 0.26 1.18
N THR A 102 -12.29 -0.74 2.08
CA THR A 102 -11.10 -1.53 2.40
C THR A 102 -10.78 -2.62 1.38
N ILE A 103 -11.69 -2.84 0.42
CA ILE A 103 -11.55 -3.79 -0.69
C ILE A 103 -11.35 -3.04 -2.00
N MET A 104 -10.62 -3.67 -2.91
CA MET A 104 -10.40 -3.21 -4.29
C MET A 104 -10.97 -4.22 -5.27
N GLY A 105 -11.24 -3.77 -6.49
CA GLY A 105 -11.87 -4.53 -7.56
C GLY A 105 -12.76 -3.60 -8.41
N PRO A 106 -13.71 -4.16 -9.20
CA PRO A 106 -13.89 -5.60 -9.39
C PRO A 106 -12.85 -6.18 -10.36
N VAL A 107 -12.34 -7.38 -10.03
CA VAL A 107 -11.50 -8.16 -10.95
C VAL A 107 -12.38 -8.94 -11.92
N TYR A 108 -13.55 -9.33 -11.46
CA TYR A 108 -14.62 -9.94 -12.24
C TYR A 108 -15.92 -9.18 -12.01
N PRO A 109 -16.81 -9.05 -13.02
CA PRO A 109 -18.05 -8.30 -12.88
C PRO A 109 -18.87 -8.72 -11.65
N PHE A 110 -19.32 -7.78 -10.85
CA PHE A 110 -20.18 -8.06 -9.67
C PHE A 110 -21.45 -8.79 -10.05
N LYS A 111 -21.91 -8.64 -11.29
CA LYS A 111 -23.09 -9.35 -11.82
C LYS A 111 -23.01 -10.86 -11.57
N GLU A 112 -21.85 -11.51 -11.78
CA GLU A 112 -21.68 -12.95 -11.57
C GLU A 112 -21.95 -13.37 -10.11
N MET A 113 -21.48 -12.57 -9.20
CA MET A 113 -21.71 -12.77 -7.75
C MET A 113 -23.19 -12.58 -7.40
N PHE A 114 -23.83 -11.50 -7.86
CA PHE A 114 -25.23 -11.25 -7.59
C PHE A 114 -26.14 -12.34 -8.20
N GLU A 115 -25.87 -12.78 -9.41
CA GLU A 115 -26.61 -13.90 -10.04
C GLU A 115 -26.47 -15.21 -9.27
N THR A 116 -25.29 -15.49 -8.75
CA THR A 116 -25.04 -16.69 -7.96
C THR A 116 -25.78 -16.63 -6.63
N MET A 117 -25.70 -15.47 -5.94
CA MET A 117 -26.32 -15.33 -4.63
C MET A 117 -27.84 -15.19 -4.70
N SER A 118 -28.39 -14.66 -5.79
CA SER A 118 -29.86 -14.57 -5.99
C SER A 118 -30.55 -15.93 -5.96
N ARG A 119 -29.86 -16.98 -6.37
CA ARG A 119 -30.34 -18.39 -6.43
C ARG A 119 -30.23 -19.14 -5.10
N LYS A 120 -29.53 -18.56 -4.09
CA LYS A 120 -29.40 -19.19 -2.76
C LYS A 120 -30.55 -18.77 -1.85
N ASP A 121 -31.12 -19.71 -1.12
CA ASP A 121 -32.16 -19.45 -0.10
C ASP A 121 -31.51 -19.05 1.23
N VAL A 122 -31.22 -17.75 1.35
CA VAL A 122 -30.57 -17.14 2.53
C VAL A 122 -31.23 -15.81 2.87
N ASP A 123 -31.07 -15.37 4.11
CA ASP A 123 -31.60 -14.08 4.59
C ASP A 123 -30.53 -12.98 4.55
N PHE A 124 -29.26 -13.38 4.61
CA PHE A 124 -28.14 -12.46 4.44
C PHE A 124 -26.90 -13.19 3.92
N TRP A 125 -26.01 -12.44 3.28
CA TRP A 125 -24.79 -13.01 2.71
C TRP A 125 -23.64 -11.99 2.65
N GLY A 126 -22.44 -12.50 2.46
CA GLY A 126 -21.23 -11.71 2.21
C GLY A 126 -20.37 -12.33 1.13
N ILE A 127 -19.29 -11.65 0.73
CA ILE A 127 -18.37 -12.20 -0.28
C ILE A 127 -17.57 -13.35 0.33
N THR A 128 -16.96 -13.12 1.49
CA THR A 128 -16.13 -14.11 2.17
C THR A 128 -16.55 -14.31 3.62
N ALA A 129 -16.14 -15.43 4.18
CA ALA A 129 -16.29 -15.68 5.60
C ALA A 129 -14.92 -16.05 6.22
N TYR A 130 -14.75 -15.63 7.46
CA TYR A 130 -13.65 -16.09 8.30
C TYR A 130 -13.98 -17.50 8.80
N ALA A 131 -13.08 -18.45 8.62
CA ALA A 131 -13.27 -19.80 9.17
C ALA A 131 -13.05 -19.79 10.68
N GLY A 132 -14.01 -20.27 11.44
CA GLY A 132 -13.87 -20.31 12.91
C GLY A 132 -12.65 -21.10 13.37
N GLU A 133 -11.98 -20.58 14.40
CA GLU A 133 -10.80 -21.20 14.99
C GLU A 133 -10.75 -20.98 16.51
N THR A 134 -9.78 -21.60 17.15
CA THR A 134 -9.51 -21.37 18.57
C THR A 134 -8.08 -20.82 18.70
N VAL A 135 -7.94 -19.63 19.24
CA VAL A 135 -6.66 -18.95 19.46
C VAL A 135 -6.54 -18.64 20.95
N ASN A 136 -5.49 -19.13 21.61
CA ASN A 136 -5.26 -18.90 23.04
C ASN A 136 -6.50 -19.22 23.92
N ASP A 137 -7.13 -20.37 23.68
CA ASP A 137 -8.37 -20.83 24.33
C ASP A 137 -9.63 -19.98 24.06
N GLU A 138 -9.53 -18.90 23.28
CA GLU A 138 -10.67 -18.11 22.83
C GLU A 138 -11.22 -18.67 21.51
N LYS A 139 -12.51 -19.02 21.51
CA LYS A 139 -13.18 -19.54 20.31
C LYS A 139 -13.73 -18.41 19.46
N ILE A 140 -13.10 -18.18 18.30
CA ILE A 140 -13.58 -17.30 17.25
C ILE A 140 -14.62 -18.06 16.41
N PRO A 141 -15.86 -17.61 16.32
CA PRO A 141 -16.87 -18.29 15.52
C PRO A 141 -16.63 -18.06 14.02
N THR A 142 -17.13 -18.97 13.16
CA THR A 142 -17.25 -18.69 11.73
C THR A 142 -18.21 -17.54 11.52
N HIS A 143 -17.80 -16.53 10.72
CA HIS A 143 -18.61 -15.34 10.48
C HIS A 143 -18.34 -14.73 9.12
N LEU A 144 -19.30 -14.02 8.55
CA LEU A 144 -19.13 -13.18 7.38
C LEU A 144 -18.22 -12.00 7.71
N GLN A 145 -17.33 -11.64 6.81
CA GLN A 145 -16.46 -10.49 6.99
C GLN A 145 -17.18 -9.18 6.71
N ALA A 146 -17.06 -8.21 7.62
CA ALA A 146 -17.88 -7.00 7.67
C ALA A 146 -17.69 -6.00 6.52
N TYR A 147 -16.67 -6.19 5.68
CA TYR A 147 -16.44 -5.29 4.56
C TYR A 147 -17.51 -5.37 3.45
N TRP A 148 -18.36 -6.43 3.46
CA TRP A 148 -19.48 -6.61 2.55
C TRP A 148 -20.54 -7.48 3.19
N HIS A 149 -21.67 -6.90 3.54
CA HIS A 149 -22.86 -7.62 3.96
C HIS A 149 -24.03 -7.21 3.08
N ALA A 150 -24.79 -8.19 2.58
CA ALA A 150 -26.06 -7.99 1.91
C ALA A 150 -27.16 -8.61 2.73
N TYR A 151 -28.13 -7.80 3.11
CA TYR A 151 -29.28 -8.17 3.94
C TYR A 151 -30.52 -8.22 3.06
N ARG A 152 -31.20 -9.35 3.02
CA ARG A 152 -32.47 -9.50 2.29
C ARG A 152 -33.62 -8.91 3.09
N ARG A 153 -34.70 -8.63 2.38
CA ARG A 153 -35.92 -8.07 2.98
C ARG A 153 -36.39 -8.87 4.20
N SER A 154 -36.31 -10.21 4.17
CA SER A 154 -36.70 -11.08 5.28
C SER A 154 -35.96 -10.76 6.58
N LEU A 155 -34.67 -10.41 6.50
CA LEU A 155 -33.90 -9.95 7.66
C LEU A 155 -34.19 -8.47 7.95
N VAL A 156 -34.15 -7.61 6.93
CA VAL A 156 -34.32 -6.15 7.08
C VAL A 156 -35.68 -5.80 7.74
N SER A 157 -36.77 -6.52 7.40
CA SER A 157 -38.09 -6.30 7.96
C SER A 157 -38.33 -6.96 9.34
N SER A 158 -37.30 -7.60 9.91
CA SER A 158 -37.43 -8.26 11.20
C SER A 158 -37.22 -7.28 12.35
N GLN A 159 -38.05 -7.41 13.39
CA GLN A 159 -37.87 -6.64 14.63
C GLN A 159 -36.48 -6.86 15.24
N ALA A 160 -35.94 -8.07 15.14
CA ALA A 160 -34.62 -8.41 15.65
C ALA A 160 -33.51 -7.61 14.97
N PHE A 161 -33.65 -7.33 13.67
CA PHE A 161 -32.67 -6.50 12.92
C PHE A 161 -32.78 -5.02 13.31
N HIS A 162 -34.01 -4.52 13.48
CA HIS A 162 -34.22 -3.14 13.92
C HIS A 162 -33.63 -2.94 15.32
N GLU A 163 -34.00 -3.79 16.29
CA GLU A 163 -33.50 -3.74 17.66
C GLU A 163 -31.97 -3.86 17.75
N TYR A 164 -31.39 -4.72 16.93
CA TYR A 164 -29.93 -4.87 16.88
C TYR A 164 -29.24 -3.56 16.53
N TRP A 165 -29.66 -2.91 15.44
CA TRP A 165 -29.05 -1.68 14.99
C TRP A 165 -29.40 -0.47 15.88
N GLU A 166 -30.63 -0.36 16.37
CA GLU A 166 -31.07 0.71 17.26
C GLU A 166 -30.29 0.69 18.58
N ASN A 167 -30.14 -0.49 19.17
CA ASN A 167 -29.50 -0.65 20.48
C ASN A 167 -27.97 -0.82 20.41
N MET A 168 -27.38 -0.93 19.22
CA MET A 168 -25.96 -1.11 19.06
C MET A 168 -25.18 0.09 19.62
N PRO A 169 -24.24 -0.11 20.58
CA PRO A 169 -23.45 0.98 21.14
C PRO A 169 -22.41 1.50 20.17
N LEU A 170 -21.88 2.68 20.42
CA LEU A 170 -20.67 3.17 19.76
C LEU A 170 -19.46 2.52 20.41
N TRP A 171 -18.72 1.75 19.65
CA TRP A 171 -17.47 1.16 20.10
C TRP A 171 -16.29 2.12 19.88
N LYS A 172 -15.25 1.96 20.68
CA LYS A 172 -14.14 2.93 20.74
C LYS A 172 -13.10 2.73 19.65
N ASP A 173 -12.82 1.48 19.31
CA ASP A 173 -11.70 1.12 18.47
C ASP A 173 -11.99 -0.10 17.58
N TYR A 174 -11.04 -0.37 16.68
CA TYR A 174 -11.11 -1.50 15.74
C TYR A 174 -11.26 -2.86 16.43
N ALA A 175 -10.54 -3.08 17.54
CA ALA A 175 -10.59 -4.36 18.24
C ALA A 175 -11.97 -4.62 18.87
N GLU A 176 -12.62 -3.58 19.41
CA GLU A 176 -13.98 -3.69 19.91
C GLU A 176 -15.00 -3.96 18.80
N VAL A 177 -14.91 -3.23 17.67
CA VAL A 177 -15.79 -3.44 16.50
C VAL A 177 -15.65 -4.86 15.97
N THR A 178 -14.43 -5.32 15.75
CA THR A 178 -14.19 -6.69 15.27
C THR A 178 -14.75 -7.72 16.25
N ARG A 179 -14.45 -7.61 17.53
CA ARG A 179 -14.83 -8.60 18.54
C ARG A 179 -16.33 -8.59 18.85
N LYS A 180 -16.96 -7.41 18.93
CA LYS A 180 -18.33 -7.25 19.39
C LYS A 180 -19.37 -7.15 18.27
N HIS A 181 -18.95 -6.88 17.03
CA HIS A 181 -19.84 -6.84 15.87
C HIS A 181 -19.47 -7.89 14.83
N GLU A 182 -18.31 -7.78 14.15
CA GLU A 182 -17.97 -8.65 13.04
C GLU A 182 -18.01 -10.13 13.42
N MET A 183 -17.32 -10.51 14.50
CA MET A 183 -17.28 -11.90 14.98
C MET A 183 -18.62 -12.44 15.50
N THR A 184 -19.53 -11.55 15.89
CA THR A 184 -20.78 -11.96 16.57
C THR A 184 -22.02 -11.84 15.70
N PHE A 185 -22.06 -10.93 14.73
CA PHE A 185 -23.23 -10.64 13.90
C PHE A 185 -23.80 -11.90 13.24
N THR A 186 -22.98 -12.63 12.50
CA THR A 186 -23.43 -13.85 11.80
C THR A 186 -23.99 -14.89 12.77
N LYS A 187 -23.31 -15.12 13.89
CA LYS A 187 -23.75 -16.07 14.90
C LYS A 187 -25.09 -15.63 15.54
N HIS A 188 -25.23 -14.34 15.85
CA HIS A 188 -26.43 -13.79 16.47
C HIS A 188 -27.66 -14.05 15.61
N PHE A 189 -27.64 -13.66 14.34
CA PHE A 189 -28.80 -13.84 13.47
C PHE A 189 -29.04 -15.31 13.08
N ALA A 190 -27.97 -16.13 12.96
CA ALA A 190 -28.13 -17.56 12.74
C ALA A 190 -28.82 -18.26 13.92
N GLN A 191 -28.54 -17.84 15.15
CA GLN A 191 -29.24 -18.36 16.35
C GLN A 191 -30.73 -17.98 16.43
N LEU A 192 -31.11 -16.88 15.77
CA LEU A 192 -32.50 -16.46 15.60
C LEU A 192 -33.20 -17.16 14.45
N GLY A 193 -32.51 -18.07 13.73
CA GLY A 193 -33.05 -18.87 12.64
C GLY A 193 -32.85 -18.29 11.26
N PHE A 194 -32.16 -17.13 11.09
CA PHE A 194 -31.85 -16.57 9.78
C PHE A 194 -30.74 -17.35 9.10
N LYS A 195 -30.92 -17.63 7.82
CA LYS A 195 -29.96 -18.36 6.98
C LYS A 195 -28.94 -17.41 6.38
N TRP A 196 -27.70 -17.87 6.33
CA TRP A 196 -26.63 -17.10 5.73
C TRP A 196 -25.71 -17.93 4.82
N ALA A 197 -25.01 -17.26 3.92
CA ALA A 197 -23.94 -17.88 3.10
C ALA A 197 -22.89 -16.84 2.74
N SER A 198 -21.70 -17.32 2.37
CA SER A 198 -20.74 -16.52 1.61
C SER A 198 -20.81 -16.85 0.12
N TYR A 199 -20.43 -15.90 -0.72
CA TYR A 199 -20.28 -16.14 -2.16
C TYR A 199 -19.18 -17.16 -2.40
N ILE A 200 -18.00 -16.91 -1.83
CA ILE A 200 -16.87 -17.86 -1.82
C ILE A 200 -17.10 -18.89 -0.72
N ASP A 201 -16.99 -20.16 -1.07
CA ASP A 201 -17.12 -21.25 -0.09
C ASP A 201 -15.89 -21.35 0.81
N TRP A 202 -15.95 -20.74 2.00
CA TRP A 202 -14.86 -20.72 2.98
C TRP A 202 -14.39 -22.12 3.39
N ARG A 203 -15.22 -23.16 3.26
CA ARG A 203 -14.90 -24.53 3.63
C ARG A 203 -13.78 -25.11 2.78
N LYS A 204 -13.60 -24.64 1.56
CA LYS A 204 -12.49 -25.02 0.66
C LYS A 204 -11.12 -24.66 1.25
N TYR A 205 -11.07 -23.61 2.07
CA TYR A 205 -9.85 -23.07 2.66
C TYR A 205 -9.61 -23.57 4.08
N LYS A 206 -10.56 -24.33 4.65
CA LYS A 206 -10.44 -24.87 6.00
C LYS A 206 -9.24 -25.80 6.11
N GLY A 207 -8.39 -25.56 7.12
CA GLY A 207 -7.13 -26.29 7.31
C GLY A 207 -5.92 -25.66 6.62
N TYR A 208 -6.14 -24.65 5.77
CA TYR A 208 -5.08 -23.86 5.16
C TYR A 208 -5.02 -22.44 5.78
N SER A 209 -6.13 -21.76 5.84
CA SER A 209 -6.22 -20.43 6.42
C SER A 209 -7.61 -20.13 6.97
N SER A 210 -7.67 -19.51 8.15
CA SER A 210 -8.92 -18.94 8.69
C SER A 210 -9.29 -17.62 8.01
N TYR A 211 -8.31 -16.93 7.39
CA TYR A 211 -8.47 -15.68 6.68
C TYR A 211 -7.92 -15.75 5.25
N PRO A 212 -8.55 -16.52 4.36
CA PRO A 212 -8.02 -16.75 3.02
C PRO A 212 -7.94 -15.48 2.16
N LEU A 213 -8.81 -14.48 2.38
CA LEU A 213 -8.75 -13.22 1.63
C LEU A 213 -7.44 -12.42 1.85
N LEU A 214 -6.71 -12.68 2.93
CA LEU A 214 -5.39 -12.08 3.18
C LEU A 214 -4.24 -13.04 2.85
N TYR A 215 -4.40 -14.32 3.18
CA TYR A 215 -3.32 -15.31 3.07
C TYR A 215 -3.31 -16.10 1.77
N MET A 216 -4.44 -16.14 1.04
CA MET A 216 -4.60 -16.88 -0.21
C MET A 216 -5.42 -16.06 -1.25
N PRO A 217 -5.20 -14.74 -1.39
CA PRO A 217 -6.05 -13.88 -2.23
C PRO A 217 -5.99 -14.29 -3.70
N MET A 218 -4.82 -14.61 -4.22
CA MET A 218 -4.66 -15.02 -5.63
C MET A 218 -5.47 -16.28 -5.94
N GLN A 219 -5.42 -17.31 -5.07
CA GLN A 219 -6.21 -18.53 -5.25
C GLN A 219 -7.71 -18.25 -5.23
N MET A 220 -8.18 -17.35 -4.33
CA MET A 220 -9.59 -16.98 -4.29
C MET A 220 -10.05 -16.28 -5.57
N LEU A 221 -9.20 -15.41 -6.13
CA LEU A 221 -9.51 -14.73 -7.40
C LEU A 221 -9.50 -15.73 -8.56
N ARG A 222 -8.42 -16.49 -8.70
CA ARG A 222 -8.20 -17.39 -9.83
C ARG A 222 -9.17 -18.57 -9.84
N ASP A 223 -9.30 -19.27 -8.69
CA ASP A 223 -9.99 -20.55 -8.64
C ASP A 223 -11.49 -20.41 -8.32
N ASP A 224 -11.87 -19.39 -7.57
CA ASP A 224 -13.25 -19.16 -7.13
C ASP A 224 -13.88 -17.88 -7.68
N ARG A 225 -13.15 -17.14 -8.54
CA ARG A 225 -13.62 -15.90 -9.15
C ARG A 225 -14.12 -14.87 -8.12
N CYS A 226 -13.37 -14.74 -7.00
CA CYS A 226 -13.63 -13.68 -6.04
C CYS A 226 -13.48 -12.31 -6.73
N PRO A 227 -14.50 -11.44 -6.73
CA PRO A 227 -14.42 -10.20 -7.48
C PRO A 227 -13.55 -9.13 -6.82
N VAL A 228 -13.13 -9.34 -5.58
CA VAL A 228 -12.44 -8.33 -4.78
C VAL A 228 -11.23 -8.91 -4.05
N PHE A 229 -10.30 -8.04 -3.71
CA PHE A 229 -9.16 -8.32 -2.84
C PHE A 229 -8.99 -7.21 -1.79
N LYS A 230 -8.26 -7.49 -0.72
CA LYS A 230 -8.01 -6.50 0.34
C LYS A 230 -6.92 -5.52 -0.09
N ARG A 231 -7.21 -4.21 -0.03
CA ARG A 231 -6.21 -3.15 -0.18
C ARG A 231 -5.03 -3.35 0.79
N ARG A 232 -5.33 -3.80 2.01
CA ARG A 232 -4.34 -4.08 3.06
C ARG A 232 -3.30 -5.13 2.68
N SER A 233 -3.55 -6.02 1.72
CA SER A 233 -2.57 -7.00 1.26
C SER A 233 -1.23 -6.37 0.87
N PHE A 234 -1.23 -5.14 0.38
CA PHE A 234 -0.05 -4.45 -0.15
C PHE A 234 0.70 -3.55 0.85
N PHE A 235 0.20 -3.42 2.08
CA PHE A 235 0.83 -2.63 3.14
C PHE A 235 0.67 -3.26 4.53
N VAL A 236 0.61 -4.58 4.58
CA VAL A 236 0.51 -5.32 5.85
C VAL A 236 1.72 -5.02 6.72
N ASP A 237 1.48 -4.70 7.97
CA ASP A 237 2.48 -4.40 8.99
C ASP A 237 2.57 -5.48 10.10
N TYR A 238 1.86 -6.59 9.93
CA TYR A 238 1.86 -7.68 10.90
C TYR A 238 3.14 -8.53 10.80
N SER A 239 3.95 -8.54 11.85
CA SER A 239 5.11 -9.45 11.91
C SER A 239 4.72 -10.91 11.67
N ALA A 240 3.65 -11.38 12.32
CA ALA A 240 3.17 -12.75 12.14
C ALA A 240 2.79 -13.10 10.68
N TYR A 241 2.30 -12.14 9.90
CA TYR A 241 2.05 -12.37 8.47
C TYR A 241 3.35 -12.63 7.71
N PHE A 242 4.37 -11.80 7.92
CA PHE A 242 5.66 -11.96 7.26
C PHE A 242 6.43 -13.17 7.76
N ASP A 243 6.37 -13.49 9.06
CA ASP A 243 6.98 -14.69 9.63
C ASP A 243 6.41 -15.97 9.02
N GLN A 244 5.12 -15.98 8.67
CA GLN A 244 4.44 -17.14 8.09
C GLN A 244 4.54 -17.21 6.58
N THR A 245 4.60 -16.10 5.88
CA THR A 245 4.40 -16.01 4.43
C THR A 245 5.54 -15.36 3.67
N ALA A 246 6.47 -14.70 4.36
CA ALA A 246 7.49 -13.84 3.76
C ALA A 246 6.92 -12.75 2.80
N GLY A 247 5.62 -12.40 2.91
CA GLY A 247 4.93 -11.46 2.02
C GLY A 247 4.47 -12.05 0.67
N GLN A 248 4.75 -13.33 0.40
CA GLN A 248 4.47 -13.95 -0.89
C GLN A 248 3.02 -13.82 -1.37
N PRO A 249 1.97 -13.93 -0.52
CA PRO A 249 0.59 -13.82 -0.99
C PRO A 249 0.26 -12.47 -1.64
N ALA A 250 0.92 -11.39 -1.24
CA ALA A 250 0.73 -10.07 -1.84
C ALA A 250 1.42 -9.98 -3.21
N LEU A 251 2.62 -10.54 -3.34
CA LEU A 251 3.34 -10.60 -4.61
C LEU A 251 2.60 -11.49 -5.60
N ASP A 252 2.23 -12.71 -5.22
CA ASP A 252 1.46 -13.60 -6.07
C ASP A 252 0.14 -12.97 -6.55
N LEU A 253 -0.54 -12.24 -5.66
CA LEU A 253 -1.74 -11.49 -6.02
C LEU A 253 -1.45 -10.39 -7.04
N TYR A 254 -0.39 -9.61 -6.83
CA TYR A 254 -0.01 -8.52 -7.72
C TYR A 254 0.34 -9.03 -9.11
N ASP A 255 1.16 -10.07 -9.19
CA ASP A 255 1.59 -10.68 -10.46
C ASP A 255 0.39 -11.30 -11.20
N PHE A 256 -0.50 -12.00 -10.49
CA PHE A 256 -1.73 -12.52 -11.07
C PHE A 256 -2.63 -11.42 -11.64
N LEU A 257 -2.84 -10.33 -10.90
CA LEU A 257 -3.65 -9.20 -11.38
C LEU A 257 -3.04 -8.56 -12.62
N LYS A 258 -1.72 -8.40 -12.64
CA LYS A 258 -0.98 -7.76 -13.72
C LYS A 258 -0.91 -8.63 -14.98
N ASP A 259 -0.65 -9.93 -14.83
CA ASP A 259 -0.26 -10.79 -15.94
C ASP A 259 -1.41 -11.68 -16.45
N GLU A 260 -2.43 -11.95 -15.61
CA GLU A 260 -3.51 -12.89 -15.92
C GLU A 260 -4.92 -12.26 -15.91
N THR A 261 -5.05 -10.95 -15.64
CA THR A 261 -6.34 -10.24 -15.62
C THR A 261 -6.27 -8.90 -16.35
N ASP A 262 -7.42 -8.32 -16.64
CA ASP A 262 -7.54 -6.97 -17.22
C ASP A 262 -7.53 -5.86 -16.13
N TYR A 263 -7.24 -6.21 -14.88
CA TYR A 263 -7.25 -5.23 -13.78
C TYR A 263 -6.07 -4.26 -13.91
N ASP A 264 -6.36 -2.97 -13.90
CA ASP A 264 -5.32 -1.93 -13.91
C ASP A 264 -4.60 -1.87 -12.56
N VAL A 265 -3.41 -2.47 -12.49
CA VAL A 265 -2.60 -2.50 -11.25
C VAL A 265 -2.07 -1.13 -10.82
N ASP A 266 -2.07 -0.11 -11.69
CA ASP A 266 -1.69 1.24 -11.32
C ASP A 266 -2.68 1.88 -10.33
N LEU A 267 -3.92 1.38 -10.31
CA LEU A 267 -4.93 1.75 -9.31
C LEU A 267 -4.53 1.33 -7.89
N ILE A 268 -3.74 0.25 -7.75
CA ILE A 268 -3.20 -0.17 -6.45
C ILE A 268 -2.23 0.90 -5.94
N TRP A 269 -1.27 1.30 -6.80
CA TRP A 269 -0.29 2.33 -6.45
C TRP A 269 -0.93 3.68 -6.11
N ASP A 270 -1.93 4.11 -6.89
CA ASP A 270 -2.70 5.34 -6.61
C ASP A 270 -3.35 5.30 -5.22
N ALA A 271 -3.84 4.14 -4.80
CA ALA A 271 -4.54 3.99 -3.52
C ALA A 271 -3.60 3.91 -2.32
N ILE A 272 -2.41 3.28 -2.48
CA ILE A 272 -1.55 2.98 -1.33
C ILE A 272 -0.44 4.00 -1.09
N LEU A 273 0.20 4.53 -2.15
CA LEU A 273 1.34 5.44 -2.01
C LEU A 273 1.06 6.71 -1.20
N PRO A 274 -0.10 7.37 -1.33
CA PRO A 274 -0.37 8.59 -0.57
C PRO A 274 -0.64 8.36 0.92
N ASN A 275 -0.99 7.13 1.32
CA ASN A 275 -1.60 6.86 2.62
C ASN A 275 -0.80 5.93 3.52
N TYR A 276 0.12 5.14 2.96
CA TYR A 276 0.82 4.07 3.69
C TYR A 276 2.33 4.20 3.60
N ASN A 277 3.01 3.60 4.58
CA ASN A 277 4.46 3.63 4.67
C ASN A 277 5.07 2.81 3.52
N ILE A 278 6.00 3.42 2.80
CA ILE A 278 6.71 2.76 1.69
C ILE A 278 7.51 1.52 2.15
N ASP A 279 7.98 1.47 3.40
CA ASP A 279 8.69 0.31 3.93
C ASP A 279 7.78 -0.92 4.07
N ASP A 280 6.52 -0.73 4.46
CA ASP A 280 5.54 -1.81 4.52
C ASP A 280 5.14 -2.29 3.12
N ILE A 281 4.97 -1.36 2.17
CA ILE A 281 4.72 -1.67 0.76
C ILE A 281 5.90 -2.45 0.17
N ARG A 282 7.14 -2.01 0.45
CA ARG A 282 8.38 -2.67 0.00
C ARG A 282 8.46 -4.11 0.47
N LYS A 283 8.15 -4.37 1.74
CA LYS A 283 8.14 -5.71 2.31
C LYS A 283 7.06 -6.59 1.70
N ALA A 284 5.85 -6.05 1.54
CA ALA A 284 4.72 -6.80 1.01
C ALA A 284 4.91 -7.20 -0.47
N LEU A 285 5.55 -6.36 -1.28
CA LEU A 285 5.75 -6.57 -2.71
C LEU A 285 7.18 -6.99 -3.08
N HIS A 286 8.00 -7.39 -2.09
CA HIS A 286 9.37 -7.83 -2.31
C HIS A 286 10.21 -6.85 -3.14
N LEU A 287 10.05 -5.55 -2.91
CA LEU A 287 10.79 -4.51 -3.64
C LEU A 287 12.26 -4.42 -3.19
N ASP A 288 12.80 -5.50 -2.65
CA ASP A 288 14.21 -5.66 -2.30
C ASP A 288 14.93 -6.49 -3.36
N TYR A 289 15.94 -5.89 -4.00
CA TYR A 289 16.80 -6.59 -4.94
C TYR A 289 18.09 -7.00 -4.24
N VAL A 290 18.35 -8.31 -4.18
CA VAL A 290 19.64 -8.85 -3.73
C VAL A 290 20.51 -9.08 -4.97
N LEU A 291 21.36 -8.10 -5.27
CA LEU A 291 22.21 -8.15 -6.43
C LEU A 291 23.47 -9.02 -6.18
N PRO A 292 23.94 -9.77 -7.18
CA PRO A 292 25.20 -10.48 -7.09
C PRO A 292 26.39 -9.52 -7.02
N THR A 293 27.47 -9.95 -6.39
CA THR A 293 28.71 -9.17 -6.27
C THR A 293 29.57 -9.24 -7.54
N VAL A 294 29.21 -10.09 -8.49
CA VAL A 294 29.87 -10.24 -9.78
C VAL A 294 28.88 -10.10 -10.92
N THR A 295 29.29 -9.51 -12.02
CA THR A 295 28.46 -9.41 -13.22
C THR A 295 28.50 -10.72 -13.99
N ARG A 296 27.38 -11.45 -14.05
CA ARG A 296 27.25 -12.69 -14.81
C ARG A 296 26.80 -12.47 -16.24
N ASN A 297 25.98 -11.45 -16.47
CA ASN A 297 25.47 -11.06 -17.77
C ASN A 297 25.77 -9.57 -17.96
N PRO A 298 26.94 -9.20 -18.51
CA PRO A 298 27.21 -7.82 -18.81
C PRO A 298 26.13 -7.30 -19.77
N ARG A 299 25.80 -6.03 -19.63
CA ARG A 299 24.80 -5.38 -20.50
C ARG A 299 25.14 -5.64 -21.96
N THR A 300 24.29 -6.36 -22.67
CA THR A 300 24.41 -6.55 -24.10
C THR A 300 23.62 -5.46 -24.80
N GLY A 301 24.26 -4.35 -25.15
CA GLY A 301 23.74 -3.41 -26.12
C GLY A 301 22.68 -2.41 -25.69
N ALA A 302 22.34 -2.31 -24.42
CA ALA A 302 21.53 -1.19 -23.93
C ALA A 302 22.51 -0.05 -23.56
N ASP A 303 22.56 0.99 -24.36
CA ASP A 303 23.27 2.23 -24.07
C ASP A 303 22.57 3.02 -22.98
N VAL A 304 22.58 2.50 -21.72
CA VAL A 304 22.10 3.24 -20.55
C VAL A 304 23.09 4.37 -20.30
N ARG A 305 22.69 5.57 -20.66
CA ARG A 305 23.49 6.78 -20.41
C ARG A 305 23.36 7.10 -18.93
N SER A 306 24.47 7.01 -18.21
CA SER A 306 24.47 7.22 -16.75
C SER A 306 25.32 8.43 -16.36
N ALA A 307 24.88 9.13 -15.34
CA ALA A 307 25.66 10.12 -14.62
C ALA A 307 25.71 9.79 -13.14
N PHE A 308 26.76 10.20 -12.48
CA PHE A 308 26.86 10.12 -11.03
C PHE A 308 27.24 11.49 -10.45
N ILE A 309 26.45 11.97 -9.50
CA ILE A 309 26.67 13.22 -8.78
C ILE A 309 27.14 12.87 -7.37
N TYR A 310 28.39 13.25 -7.03
CA TYR A 310 28.95 13.02 -5.70
C TYR A 310 29.14 14.36 -4.99
N HIS A 311 28.47 14.55 -3.83
CA HIS A 311 28.70 15.73 -3.00
C HIS A 311 29.83 15.46 -2.00
N ILE A 312 30.96 16.17 -2.14
CA ILE A 312 32.13 16.04 -1.30
C ILE A 312 32.30 17.30 -0.43
N TYR A 313 32.28 17.11 0.86
CA TYR A 313 32.50 18.19 1.83
C TYR A 313 33.70 17.95 2.72
N PHE A 314 33.99 16.70 3.09
CA PHE A 314 35.02 16.31 4.04
C PHE A 314 36.27 15.77 3.34
N LEU A 315 37.35 16.57 3.30
CA LEU A 315 38.60 16.18 2.63
C LEU A 315 39.29 14.96 3.26
N ASP A 316 39.11 14.73 4.54
CA ASP A 316 39.66 13.58 5.25
C ASP A 316 38.93 12.25 4.96
N LEU A 317 37.83 12.29 4.25
CA LEU A 317 37.13 11.10 3.74
C LEU A 317 37.45 10.78 2.27
N LEU A 318 38.35 11.52 1.63
CA LEU A 318 38.68 11.34 0.20
C LEU A 318 39.16 9.93 -0.13
N GLY A 319 39.83 9.23 0.80
CA GLY A 319 40.25 7.84 0.57
C GLY A 319 39.09 6.91 0.27
N ASP A 320 38.08 6.93 1.11
CA ASP A 320 36.88 6.12 0.92
C ASP A 320 36.07 6.62 -0.29
N THR A 321 35.93 7.92 -0.45
CA THR A 321 35.24 8.55 -1.58
C THR A 321 35.85 8.12 -2.92
N CYS A 322 37.18 8.17 -3.05
CA CYS A 322 37.89 7.75 -4.26
C CYS A 322 37.72 6.25 -4.54
N ARG A 323 37.69 5.41 -3.51
CA ARG A 323 37.41 3.98 -3.66
C ARG A 323 36.05 3.74 -4.30
N TYR A 324 35.01 4.43 -3.84
CA TYR A 324 33.66 4.31 -4.41
C TYR A 324 33.54 4.93 -5.81
N ILE A 325 34.17 6.06 -6.05
CA ILE A 325 34.24 6.67 -7.40
C ILE A 325 34.88 5.71 -8.41
N SER A 326 35.95 5.00 -8.02
CA SER A 326 36.62 4.01 -8.87
C SER A 326 35.77 2.80 -9.25
N ALA A 327 34.64 2.59 -8.56
CA ALA A 327 33.65 1.56 -8.90
C ALA A 327 32.73 1.98 -10.07
N LEU A 328 32.70 3.25 -10.45
CA LEU A 328 31.84 3.72 -11.54
C LEU A 328 32.35 3.18 -12.88
N PRO A 329 31.46 2.78 -13.80
CA PRO A 329 31.81 2.49 -15.19
C PRO A 329 32.47 3.70 -15.88
N GLU A 330 33.42 3.46 -16.80
CA GLU A 330 34.18 4.53 -17.44
C GLU A 330 33.29 5.47 -18.26
N GLU A 331 32.20 4.96 -18.79
CA GLU A 331 31.22 5.68 -19.60
C GLU A 331 30.23 6.52 -18.75
N THR A 332 30.26 6.41 -17.42
CA THR A 332 29.42 7.21 -16.54
C THR A 332 29.98 8.62 -16.38
N ASP A 333 29.23 9.66 -16.71
CA ASP A 333 29.68 11.04 -16.50
C ASP A 333 29.70 11.36 -14.99
N LEU A 334 30.86 11.78 -14.45
CA LEU A 334 31.01 12.10 -13.03
C LEU A 334 30.95 13.61 -12.78
N TYR A 335 30.06 14.01 -11.90
CA TYR A 335 29.93 15.36 -11.39
C TYR A 335 30.29 15.39 -9.90
N ILE A 336 31.18 16.29 -9.50
CA ILE A 336 31.50 16.51 -8.08
C ILE A 336 31.02 17.88 -7.67
N THR A 337 30.07 17.92 -6.72
CA THR A 337 29.64 19.17 -6.08
C THR A 337 30.42 19.40 -4.79
N THR A 338 31.05 20.57 -4.65
CA THR A 338 31.83 20.96 -3.46
C THR A 338 31.99 22.47 -3.38
N THR A 339 32.53 22.99 -2.30
CA THR A 339 32.87 24.42 -2.21
C THR A 339 34.12 24.75 -3.03
N GLU A 340 34.20 25.97 -3.58
CA GLU A 340 35.26 26.40 -4.49
C GLU A 340 36.67 26.16 -3.94
N ASP A 341 36.86 26.43 -2.64
CA ASP A 341 38.15 26.29 -1.93
C ASP A 341 38.66 24.84 -1.84
N LYS A 342 37.85 23.84 -2.15
CA LYS A 342 38.20 22.41 -2.04
C LYS A 342 38.45 21.75 -3.37
N ILE A 343 38.08 22.36 -4.48
CA ILE A 343 38.16 21.77 -5.85
C ILE A 343 39.58 21.29 -6.16
N ASP A 344 40.57 22.14 -5.96
CA ASP A 344 41.95 21.79 -6.30
C ASP A 344 42.51 20.67 -5.41
N ALA A 345 42.21 20.70 -4.10
CA ALA A 345 42.60 19.64 -3.19
C ALA A 345 41.98 18.27 -3.56
N ILE A 346 40.70 18.25 -3.96
CA ILE A 346 40.04 17.01 -4.43
C ILE A 346 40.65 16.52 -5.71
N ARG A 347 40.89 17.40 -6.69
CA ARG A 347 41.52 17.09 -7.99
C ARG A 347 42.90 16.48 -7.79
N ASP A 348 43.75 17.12 -7.00
CA ASP A 348 45.12 16.68 -6.72
C ASP A 348 45.12 15.33 -6.00
N TYR A 349 44.20 15.15 -5.04
CA TYR A 349 44.08 13.87 -4.34
C TYR A 349 43.68 12.74 -5.30
N MET A 350 42.67 12.95 -6.15
CA MET A 350 42.19 11.96 -7.12
C MET A 350 43.34 11.58 -8.08
N ALA A 351 44.07 12.58 -8.64
CA ALA A 351 45.17 12.35 -9.53
C ALA A 351 46.30 11.55 -8.88
N SER A 352 46.68 11.89 -7.63
CA SER A 352 47.77 11.21 -6.92
C SER A 352 47.43 9.78 -6.49
N HIS A 353 46.12 9.43 -6.43
CA HIS A 353 45.65 8.10 -6.07
C HIS A 353 45.11 7.28 -7.26
N GLY A 354 45.43 7.72 -8.50
CA GLY A 354 45.13 6.96 -9.69
C GLY A 354 43.65 6.91 -10.09
N VAL A 355 42.83 7.84 -9.58
CA VAL A 355 41.46 7.97 -10.02
C VAL A 355 41.42 8.82 -11.29
N ASN A 356 41.37 8.14 -12.43
CA ASN A 356 41.45 8.78 -13.74
C ASN A 356 40.07 9.08 -14.38
N HIS A 357 39.01 8.98 -13.60
CA HIS A 357 37.66 9.26 -14.10
C HIS A 357 37.53 10.76 -14.48
N PRO A 358 37.07 11.11 -15.68
CA PRO A 358 36.81 12.49 -16.04
C PRO A 358 35.74 13.13 -15.12
N VAL A 359 36.08 14.28 -14.55
CA VAL A 359 35.22 14.95 -13.55
C VAL A 359 34.81 16.33 -14.01
N THR A 360 33.53 16.63 -13.89
CA THR A 360 32.99 17.99 -13.94
C THR A 360 32.71 18.49 -12.52
N PHE A 361 33.46 19.54 -12.09
CA PHE A 361 33.21 20.16 -10.77
C PHE A 361 32.12 21.21 -10.87
N ILE A 362 31.20 21.19 -9.86
CA ILE A 362 30.16 22.19 -9.69
C ILE A 362 30.38 22.84 -8.31
N SER A 363 30.74 24.13 -8.34
CA SER A 363 30.95 24.90 -7.12
C SER A 363 29.63 25.22 -6.42
N VAL A 364 29.56 24.96 -5.11
CA VAL A 364 28.38 25.21 -4.28
C VAL A 364 28.72 26.08 -3.08
N VAL A 365 27.74 26.88 -2.66
CA VAL A 365 27.78 27.53 -1.36
C VAL A 365 27.34 26.50 -0.32
N ASN A 366 28.09 26.41 0.81
CA ASN A 366 27.74 25.49 1.90
C ASN A 366 26.44 25.93 2.63
N ARG A 367 25.31 25.78 1.94
CA ARG A 367 23.98 26.09 2.45
C ARG A 367 22.99 25.07 1.91
N GLY A 368 22.19 24.42 2.81
CA GLY A 368 21.20 23.41 2.41
C GLY A 368 21.78 22.00 2.25
N ARG A 369 23.06 21.79 2.62
CA ARG A 369 23.74 20.49 2.65
C ARG A 369 23.71 19.76 1.29
N ASP A 370 23.70 18.44 1.33
CA ASP A 370 23.60 17.50 0.20
C ASP A 370 22.35 17.69 -0.66
N VAL A 371 21.21 18.00 -0.06
CA VAL A 371 19.95 18.22 -0.79
C VAL A 371 20.06 19.40 -1.76
N SER A 372 20.62 20.52 -1.33
CA SER A 372 20.81 21.68 -2.21
C SER A 372 21.92 21.44 -3.26
N ALA A 373 22.91 20.62 -2.96
CA ALA A 373 23.91 20.21 -3.93
C ALA A 373 23.30 19.44 -5.10
N LEU A 374 22.35 18.55 -4.84
CA LEU A 374 21.62 17.80 -5.86
C LEU A 374 20.56 18.65 -6.57
N LEU A 375 19.60 19.20 -5.80
CA LEU A 375 18.37 19.76 -6.37
C LEU A 375 18.49 21.21 -6.83
N VAL A 376 19.56 21.93 -6.41
CA VAL A 376 19.81 23.32 -6.80
C VAL A 376 21.05 23.41 -7.67
N ALA A 377 22.22 22.99 -7.16
CA ALA A 377 23.47 23.18 -7.89
C ALA A 377 23.62 22.25 -9.10
N ALA A 378 23.20 21.01 -9.00
CA ALA A 378 23.24 20.04 -10.08
C ALA A 378 21.88 19.91 -10.83
N CYS A 379 20.95 20.85 -10.63
CA CYS A 379 19.62 20.83 -11.23
C CYS A 379 19.67 20.70 -12.75
N ASP A 380 20.56 21.44 -13.42
CA ASP A 380 20.71 21.40 -14.88
C ASP A 380 21.15 20.02 -15.37
N VAL A 381 21.96 19.30 -14.59
CA VAL A 381 22.36 17.92 -14.90
C VAL A 381 21.15 16.98 -14.77
N VAL A 382 20.42 17.11 -13.67
CA VAL A 382 19.26 16.26 -13.36
C VAL A 382 18.15 16.44 -14.39
N LEU A 383 17.88 17.68 -14.80
CA LEU A 383 16.79 18.01 -15.74
C LEU A 383 17.22 18.01 -17.21
N SER A 384 18.48 17.70 -17.51
CA SER A 384 19.03 17.78 -18.88
C SER A 384 18.34 16.86 -19.90
N GLY A 385 17.70 15.78 -19.45
CA GLY A 385 17.21 14.71 -20.33
C GLY A 385 18.33 13.92 -21.03
N LYS A 386 19.62 14.18 -20.68
CA LYS A 386 20.80 13.52 -21.29
C LYS A 386 20.96 12.10 -20.78
N TYR A 387 20.56 11.82 -19.54
CA TYR A 387 20.82 10.58 -18.83
C TYR A 387 19.55 9.78 -18.58
N ASP A 388 19.67 8.46 -18.70
CA ASP A 388 18.62 7.51 -18.42
C ASP A 388 18.62 7.14 -16.91
N VAL A 389 19.82 7.15 -16.30
CA VAL A 389 20.02 6.89 -14.87
C VAL A 389 20.97 7.93 -14.26
N ILE A 390 20.58 8.51 -13.15
CA ILE A 390 21.42 9.44 -12.38
C ILE A 390 21.61 8.88 -10.97
N GLY A 391 22.85 8.57 -10.62
CA GLY A 391 23.24 8.22 -9.26
C GLY A 391 23.56 9.46 -8.42
N PHE A 392 23.25 9.41 -7.13
CA PHE A 392 23.64 10.45 -6.19
C PHE A 392 24.18 9.85 -4.89
N ALA A 393 25.30 10.37 -4.43
CA ALA A 393 25.85 10.09 -3.09
C ALA A 393 26.52 11.32 -2.47
N HIS A 394 26.76 11.27 -1.19
CA HIS A 394 27.52 12.28 -0.48
C HIS A 394 28.39 11.64 0.61
N ASP A 395 29.47 12.32 0.96
CA ASP A 395 30.28 11.94 2.11
C ASP A 395 29.51 12.20 3.42
N LYS A 396 29.75 11.39 4.44
CA LYS A 396 28.98 11.42 5.70
C LYS A 396 29.86 11.45 6.93
N LYS A 397 29.81 12.59 7.62
CA LYS A 397 30.34 12.75 8.99
C LYS A 397 29.25 13.39 9.83
N SER A 398 28.85 12.77 10.92
CA SER A 398 27.83 13.33 11.78
C SER A 398 28.43 14.09 12.95
N SER A 399 28.58 15.42 12.82
CA SER A 399 28.93 16.29 13.95
C SER A 399 27.79 16.35 14.99
N GLN A 400 26.53 16.21 14.57
CA GLN A 400 25.37 16.23 15.47
C GLN A 400 25.33 15.03 16.43
N ASN A 401 25.86 13.86 16.01
CA ASN A 401 25.92 12.69 16.88
C ASN A 401 26.95 12.87 18.01
N GLN A 402 28.03 13.65 17.80
CA GLN A 402 29.01 13.95 18.84
C GLN A 402 28.43 14.88 19.90
N GLU A 403 27.62 15.87 19.52
CA GLU A 403 26.95 16.79 20.45
C GLU A 403 25.89 16.09 21.30
N ASN A 404 25.29 15.02 20.80
CA ASN A 404 24.26 14.23 21.51
C ASN A 404 24.85 13.01 22.28
N GLY A 405 26.17 12.90 22.42
CA GLY A 405 26.84 11.82 23.18
C GLY A 405 26.92 10.48 22.40
N HIS A 406 26.67 10.48 21.10
CA HIS A 406 26.84 9.31 20.27
C HIS A 406 28.26 9.17 19.70
N HIS A 407 28.75 7.94 19.55
CA HIS A 407 30.12 7.68 19.11
C HIS A 407 30.24 7.78 17.58
N GLY A 408 31.40 8.28 17.09
CA GLY A 408 31.68 8.44 15.65
C GLY A 408 31.60 7.13 14.82
N THR A 409 31.73 5.99 15.46
CA THR A 409 31.60 4.65 14.84
C THR A 409 30.22 4.37 14.26
N GLU A 410 29.16 4.98 14.80
CA GLU A 410 27.80 4.83 14.30
C GLU A 410 27.64 5.44 12.90
N SER A 411 28.28 6.60 12.67
CA SER A 411 28.26 7.24 11.34
C SER A 411 29.05 6.46 10.30
N GLN A 412 30.14 5.80 10.70
CA GLN A 412 30.94 4.96 9.80
C GLN A 412 30.15 3.74 9.33
N GLY A 413 29.51 3.01 10.26
CA GLY A 413 28.67 1.86 9.92
C GLY A 413 27.49 2.23 9.02
N PHE A 414 26.91 3.41 9.24
CA PHE A 414 25.85 3.95 8.42
C PHE A 414 26.32 4.20 6.98
N ALA A 415 27.39 4.99 6.80
CA ALA A 415 27.96 5.30 5.49
C ALA A 415 28.43 4.03 4.77
N TYR A 416 29.13 3.14 5.45
CA TYR A 416 29.59 1.85 4.91
C TYR A 416 28.41 1.05 4.34
N LYS A 417 27.33 0.86 5.11
CA LYS A 417 26.18 0.08 4.68
C LYS A 417 25.50 0.70 3.45
N LEU A 418 25.37 2.01 3.41
CA LEU A 418 24.79 2.70 2.25
C LEU A 418 25.65 2.54 1.00
N MET A 419 26.93 2.76 1.11
CA MET A 419 27.87 2.72 -0.02
C MET A 419 28.11 1.30 -0.53
N GLU A 420 28.25 0.30 0.35
CA GLU A 420 28.43 -1.09 -0.06
C GLU A 420 27.19 -1.69 -0.75
N ASN A 421 26.01 -1.13 -0.52
CA ASN A 421 24.79 -1.54 -1.22
C ASN A 421 24.48 -0.67 -2.46
N THR A 422 25.41 0.18 -2.90
CA THR A 422 25.27 1.01 -4.11
C THR A 422 26.55 1.02 -4.94
N LEU A 423 27.71 1.26 -4.34
CA LEU A 423 28.99 1.51 -4.99
C LEU A 423 30.10 0.54 -4.57
N ALA A 424 29.77 -0.65 -4.09
CA ALA A 424 30.72 -1.63 -3.56
C ALA A 424 31.84 -1.99 -4.54
N SER A 425 31.50 -2.19 -5.79
CA SER A 425 32.41 -2.55 -6.88
C SER A 425 31.84 -2.17 -8.23
N ARG A 426 32.68 -2.17 -9.27
CA ARG A 426 32.25 -1.96 -10.67
C ARG A 426 31.14 -2.94 -11.05
N ASP A 427 31.33 -4.22 -10.77
CA ASP A 427 30.34 -5.25 -11.07
C ASP A 427 29.00 -4.98 -10.40
N TYR A 428 29.03 -4.46 -9.16
CA TYR A 428 27.81 -4.14 -8.44
C TYR A 428 27.05 -2.96 -9.06
N VAL A 429 27.78 -1.91 -9.48
CA VAL A 429 27.20 -0.77 -10.22
C VAL A 429 26.62 -1.22 -11.55
N GLU A 430 27.35 -2.07 -12.30
CA GLU A 430 26.86 -2.65 -13.55
C GLU A 430 25.56 -3.47 -13.36
N ASN A 431 25.44 -4.20 -12.25
CA ASN A 431 24.22 -4.93 -11.92
C ASN A 431 23.04 -3.99 -11.62
N ILE A 432 23.29 -2.85 -10.97
CA ILE A 432 22.26 -1.82 -10.74
C ILE A 432 21.81 -1.22 -12.09
N LEU A 433 22.72 -0.85 -12.96
CA LEU A 433 22.38 -0.30 -14.27
C LEU A 433 21.64 -1.32 -15.14
N THR A 434 22.00 -2.60 -15.05
CA THR A 434 21.32 -3.70 -15.72
C THR A 434 19.88 -3.86 -15.20
N LEU A 435 19.67 -3.68 -13.88
CA LEU A 435 18.33 -3.72 -13.31
C LEU A 435 17.41 -2.64 -13.89
N PHE A 436 17.89 -1.38 -14.00
CA PHE A 436 17.14 -0.30 -14.66
C PHE A 436 16.84 -0.60 -16.13
N SER A 437 17.77 -1.26 -16.84
CA SER A 437 17.59 -1.67 -18.23
C SER A 437 16.49 -2.73 -18.40
N ASN A 438 16.37 -3.64 -17.43
CA ASN A 438 15.47 -4.78 -17.50
C ASN A 438 14.07 -4.47 -16.93
N GLU A 439 13.97 -3.44 -16.08
CA GLU A 439 12.74 -3.08 -15.38
C GLU A 439 12.26 -1.67 -15.80
N PRO A 440 11.52 -1.54 -16.90
CA PRO A 440 11.11 -0.24 -17.43
C PRO A 440 10.28 0.63 -16.46
N ARG A 441 9.66 0.01 -15.45
CA ARG A 441 8.87 0.70 -14.43
C ARG A 441 9.68 1.08 -13.18
N LEU A 442 10.95 0.70 -13.12
CA LEU A 442 11.82 1.01 -11.98
C LEU A 442 12.22 2.49 -12.02
N GLY A 443 11.68 3.28 -11.12
CA GLY A 443 11.97 4.72 -11.04
C GLY A 443 13.14 5.06 -10.11
N GLN A 444 13.43 4.21 -9.13
CA GLN A 444 14.49 4.50 -8.15
C GLN A 444 15.02 3.21 -7.51
N VAL A 445 16.32 3.17 -7.27
CA VAL A 445 17.01 2.18 -6.43
C VAL A 445 17.70 2.95 -5.30
N ALA A 446 17.49 2.50 -4.08
CA ALA A 446 18.14 3.04 -2.89
C ALA A 446 18.76 1.90 -2.06
N PRO A 447 19.84 2.16 -1.31
CA PRO A 447 20.36 1.16 -0.38
C PRO A 447 19.33 0.85 0.70
N PRO A 448 19.31 -0.38 1.26
CA PRO A 448 18.42 -0.71 2.36
C PRO A 448 18.71 0.22 3.55
N PRO A 449 17.66 0.70 4.25
CA PRO A 449 17.86 1.59 5.38
C PRO A 449 18.75 0.92 6.43
N PRO A 450 19.73 1.65 6.99
CA PRO A 450 20.59 1.10 8.02
C PRO A 450 19.80 0.81 9.28
N PHE A 451 20.02 -0.36 9.87
CA PHE A 451 19.35 -0.76 11.10
C PHE A 451 20.06 -0.12 12.29
N HIS A 452 19.64 1.07 12.68
CA HIS A 452 20.07 1.75 13.90
C HIS A 452 18.90 1.79 14.88
N ALA A 453 18.90 0.90 15.87
CA ALA A 453 17.76 0.60 16.73
C ALA A 453 16.99 1.81 17.32
N LEU A 454 17.69 2.91 17.66
CA LEU A 454 17.08 4.13 18.20
C LEU A 454 16.70 5.15 17.12
N TYR A 455 17.39 5.18 15.98
CA TYR A 455 17.21 6.18 14.92
C TYR A 455 16.30 5.69 13.79
N PHE A 456 16.16 4.39 13.63
CA PHE A 456 15.38 3.81 12.56
C PHE A 456 13.88 4.20 12.64
N ALA A 457 13.34 4.22 13.85
CA ALA A 457 11.97 4.65 14.09
C ALA A 457 11.74 6.14 13.75
N HIS A 458 12.76 6.98 13.92
CA HIS A 458 12.65 8.42 13.67
C HIS A 458 12.90 8.81 12.21
N THR A 459 13.68 8.03 11.45
CA THR A 459 14.03 8.36 10.06
C THR A 459 12.97 7.91 9.05
N LEU A 460 12.17 6.90 9.38
CA LEU A 460 11.13 6.35 8.48
C LEU A 460 9.72 6.82 8.82
N ARG A 461 9.51 7.46 9.97
CA ARG A 461 8.22 8.02 10.38
C ARG A 461 8.27 9.54 10.34
N SER A 462 8.47 10.10 9.15
CA SER A 462 8.42 11.56 8.95
C SER A 462 7.06 12.17 9.32
N GLU A 463 6.04 11.36 9.48
CA GLU A 463 4.68 11.80 9.84
C GLU A 463 4.51 12.06 11.35
N GLU A 464 5.35 11.48 12.22
CA GLU A 464 5.29 11.74 13.67
C GLU A 464 5.91 13.09 14.07
N HIS A 465 6.67 13.74 13.19
CA HIS A 465 7.30 15.04 13.45
C HIS A 465 6.47 16.26 13.02
N THR A 466 5.29 16.05 12.42
CA THR A 466 4.40 17.15 11.99
C THR A 466 3.19 17.36 12.90
N SER A 467 3.14 16.71 14.05
CA SER A 467 2.02 16.80 15.01
C SER A 467 2.40 17.46 16.35
N GLU A 468 3.44 18.34 16.38
CA GLU A 468 3.63 19.30 17.47
C GLU A 468 3.48 20.74 16.97
#